data_0c90dfdc863b31e2cd2e7cc639bbcf4f
#
_entry.id   0c90dfdc863b31e2cd2e7cc639bbcf4f
#
_cell.length_a   1.000
_cell.length_b   1.000
_cell.length_c   1.000
_cell.angle_alpha   90.00
_cell.angle_beta   90.00
_cell.angle_gamma   90.00
#
_symmetry.space_group_name_H-M   'P 1'
#
loop_
_entity.id
_entity.type
_entity.pdbx_description
1 polymer ?
#
loop_
_entity_poly.entity_id
_entity_poly.type
_entity_poly.pdbx_seq_one_letter_code
_entity_poly.pdbx_strand_id
1 'polypeptide(L)'
;NGRFGLTLGLHDGYWKSDDFNGDNIAVDIAASLMIIPGLEARLGYAQEQYDDRSGSSDNISQLNGWLAYSAGNLTLATEFDSMDILSDEYWSMMFLANYQFANWMGATIRYSHEDYEAMSVSSEADRLTFALLFSITENFGLNVEYSTTSVDSTSVGDYDEFYVEGLITY
;
A
#
# COMPACT_ATOMS: atom_id res chain seq x y z
N ASN A 1 -6.23 20.26 -17.77
CA ASN A 1 -6.29 18.79 -17.71
C ASN A 1 -4.90 18.31 -17.37
N GLY A 2 -4.58 18.21 -16.06
CA GLY A 2 -3.28 17.74 -15.59
C GLY A 2 -3.15 16.24 -15.85
N ARG A 3 -2.37 15.88 -16.86
CA ARG A 3 -1.96 14.48 -17.09
C ARG A 3 -0.75 14.09 -16.29
N PHE A 4 -0.11 15.05 -15.64
CA PHE A 4 1.10 14.86 -14.85
C PHE A 4 0.96 15.59 -13.52
N GLY A 5 1.33 14.94 -12.45
CA GLY A 5 1.45 15.49 -11.11
C GLY A 5 2.85 15.25 -10.57
N LEU A 6 3.38 16.22 -9.83
CA LEU A 6 4.63 16.11 -9.08
C LEU A 6 4.38 16.62 -7.66
N THR A 7 4.78 15.84 -6.68
CA THR A 7 4.75 16.20 -5.26
C THR A 7 6.17 16.15 -4.72
N LEU A 8 6.56 17.17 -3.97
CA LEU A 8 7.81 17.21 -3.22
C LEU A 8 7.48 17.54 -1.78
N GLY A 9 8.01 16.77 -0.84
CA GLY A 9 7.88 17.00 0.58
C GLY A 9 9.24 17.10 1.25
N LEU A 10 9.30 17.99 2.25
CA LEU A 10 10.41 18.11 3.19
C LEU A 10 9.81 18.14 4.58
N HIS A 11 10.23 17.26 5.45
CA HIS A 11 9.69 17.18 6.80
C HIS A 11 10.74 16.63 7.77
N ASP A 12 10.41 16.62 9.05
CA ASP A 12 11.30 16.25 10.16
C ASP A 12 11.28 14.75 10.46
N GLY A 13 11.03 13.92 9.45
CA GLY A 13 11.02 12.46 9.55
C GLY A 13 9.63 11.87 9.82
N TYR A 14 9.47 10.59 9.45
CA TYR A 14 8.27 9.78 9.65
C TYR A 14 8.39 8.84 10.85
N TRP A 15 9.62 8.40 11.12
CA TRP A 15 9.89 7.28 12.02
C TRP A 15 10.41 7.71 13.38
N LYS A 16 10.85 8.96 13.50
CA LYS A 16 11.35 9.50 14.74
C LYS A 16 10.31 10.41 15.40
N SER A 17 9.89 10.06 16.59
CA SER A 17 8.90 10.81 17.38
C SER A 17 9.52 11.85 18.32
N ASP A 18 10.81 12.10 18.24
CA ASP A 18 11.52 13.04 19.10
C ASP A 18 11.47 14.47 18.56
N ASP A 19 11.73 15.44 19.43
CA ASP A 19 11.59 16.86 19.16
C ASP A 19 12.28 17.29 17.84
N PHE A 20 11.65 18.21 17.13
CA PHE A 20 12.22 18.90 15.97
C PHE A 20 13.59 19.48 16.31
N ASN A 21 14.65 18.88 15.82
CA ASN A 21 16.02 19.33 16.05
C ASN A 21 16.76 19.74 14.76
N GLY A 22 16.14 19.54 13.60
CA GLY A 22 16.70 19.92 12.30
C GLY A 22 17.88 19.06 11.83
N ASP A 23 18.24 18.02 12.57
CA ASP A 23 19.40 17.19 12.25
C ASP A 23 19.02 16.01 11.31
N ASN A 24 17.72 15.66 11.23
CA ASN A 24 17.20 14.59 10.41
C ASN A 24 16.12 15.13 9.46
N ILE A 25 16.49 15.38 8.23
CA ILE A 25 15.54 15.83 7.22
C ILE A 25 15.08 14.62 6.39
N ALA A 26 13.77 14.41 6.35
CA ALA A 26 13.16 13.50 5.43
C ALA A 26 12.74 14.23 4.15
N VAL A 27 12.95 13.54 3.04
CA VAL A 27 12.60 14.03 1.69
C VAL A 27 11.69 13.01 1.05
N ASP A 28 10.59 13.47 0.49
CA ASP A 28 9.75 12.66 -0.37
C ASP A 28 9.52 13.31 -1.73
N ILE A 29 9.43 12.47 -2.76
CA ILE A 29 9.10 12.85 -4.11
C ILE A 29 8.11 11.84 -4.69
N ALA A 30 7.05 12.31 -5.31
CA ALA A 30 6.14 11.45 -6.04
C ALA A 30 5.72 12.08 -7.37
N ALA A 31 5.66 11.25 -8.39
CA ALA A 31 5.16 11.64 -9.71
C ALA A 31 3.97 10.76 -10.09
N SER A 32 2.93 11.37 -10.65
CA SER A 32 1.78 10.66 -11.24
C SER A 32 1.60 11.06 -12.70
N LEU A 33 1.16 10.12 -13.51
CA LEU A 33 0.97 10.28 -14.94
C LEU A 33 -0.29 9.55 -15.40
N MET A 34 -1.21 10.26 -16.05
CA MET A 34 -2.24 9.64 -16.85
C MET A 34 -1.67 9.34 -18.25
N ILE A 35 -1.34 8.09 -18.50
CA ILE A 35 -0.65 7.61 -19.73
C ILE A 35 -1.62 7.72 -20.91
N ILE A 36 -2.81 7.13 -20.75
CA ILE A 36 -3.97 7.24 -21.65
C ILE A 36 -5.23 7.38 -20.80
N PRO A 37 -6.39 7.76 -21.37
CA PRO A 37 -7.64 7.77 -20.63
C PRO A 37 -7.91 6.45 -19.93
N GLY A 38 -8.07 6.50 -18.61
CA GLY A 38 -8.29 5.32 -17.75
C GLY A 38 -7.05 4.60 -17.28
N LEU A 39 -5.85 4.88 -17.81
CA LEU A 39 -4.59 4.29 -17.35
C LEU A 39 -3.74 5.34 -16.63
N GLU A 40 -3.58 5.16 -15.34
CA GLU A 40 -2.81 6.04 -14.47
C GLU A 40 -1.67 5.26 -13.79
N ALA A 41 -0.50 5.91 -13.67
CA ALA A 41 0.65 5.40 -12.95
C ALA A 41 1.14 6.42 -11.94
N ARG A 42 1.69 5.95 -10.83
CA ARG A 42 2.40 6.77 -9.85
C ARG A 42 3.68 6.06 -9.42
N LEU A 43 4.72 6.85 -9.16
CA LEU A 43 5.95 6.43 -8.53
C LEU A 43 6.28 7.42 -7.42
N GLY A 44 6.56 6.92 -6.24
CA GLY A 44 6.97 7.70 -5.07
C GLY A 44 8.26 7.15 -4.48
N TYR A 45 9.08 8.02 -3.96
CA TYR A 45 10.27 7.69 -3.19
C TYR A 45 10.35 8.60 -1.98
N ALA A 46 10.64 8.03 -0.83
CA ALA A 46 10.91 8.77 0.40
C ALA A 46 12.22 8.28 1.01
N GLN A 47 12.94 9.18 1.64
CA GLN A 47 14.16 8.87 2.37
C GLN A 47 14.24 9.73 3.63
N GLU A 48 14.66 9.10 4.72
CA GLU A 48 14.92 9.74 6.00
C GLU A 48 16.28 9.28 6.52
N GLN A 49 17.05 10.21 7.06
CA GLN A 49 18.25 9.87 7.82
C GLN A 49 17.87 9.54 9.25
N TYR A 50 18.22 8.37 9.71
CA TYR A 50 17.99 7.91 11.06
C TYR A 50 19.30 7.87 11.83
N ASP A 51 19.40 8.67 12.88
CA ASP A 51 20.51 8.64 13.81
C ASP A 51 20.09 7.92 15.09
N ASP A 52 20.72 6.79 15.36
CA ASP A 52 20.51 6.14 16.64
C ASP A 52 21.25 6.90 17.77
N ARG A 53 20.82 6.65 19.01
CA ARG A 53 21.45 7.28 20.18
C ARG A 53 22.90 6.81 20.44
N SER A 54 23.36 5.79 19.71
CA SER A 54 24.72 5.27 19.79
C SER A 54 25.70 5.98 18.85
N GLY A 55 25.19 6.89 18.01
CA GLY A 55 25.95 7.63 17.01
C GLY A 55 26.17 6.87 15.70
N SER A 56 25.40 5.81 15.49
CA SER A 56 25.27 5.20 14.16
C SER A 56 24.22 5.95 13.37
N SER A 57 24.56 6.31 12.16
CA SER A 57 23.67 6.96 11.20
C SER A 57 23.35 5.97 10.09
N ASP A 58 22.08 5.79 9.80
CA ASP A 58 21.60 4.94 8.71
C ASP A 58 20.47 5.63 7.97
N ASN A 59 20.14 5.15 6.78
CA ASN A 59 19.05 5.69 5.99
C ASN A 59 17.87 4.73 6.02
N ILE A 60 16.67 5.29 6.23
CA ILE A 60 15.43 4.61 5.95
C ILE A 60 14.96 5.06 4.57
N SER A 61 14.66 4.14 3.69
CA SER A 61 14.16 4.46 2.36
C SER A 61 12.89 3.69 2.03
N GLN A 62 12.01 4.31 1.26
CA GLN A 62 10.78 3.71 0.78
C GLN A 62 10.58 4.03 -0.70
N LEU A 63 10.28 3.02 -1.49
CA LEU A 63 9.85 3.12 -2.87
C LEU A 63 8.42 2.58 -2.97
N ASN A 64 7.50 3.35 -3.56
CA ASN A 64 6.14 2.93 -3.88
C ASN A 64 5.87 3.18 -5.36
N GLY A 65 5.26 2.23 -6.02
CA GLY A 65 4.82 2.40 -7.40
C GLY A 65 3.51 1.66 -7.66
N TRP A 66 2.57 2.32 -8.34
CA TRP A 66 1.34 1.66 -8.76
C TRP A 66 0.91 2.03 -10.18
N LEU A 67 0.15 1.12 -10.77
CA LEU A 67 -0.48 1.27 -12.07
C LEU A 67 -1.95 0.86 -11.94
N ALA A 68 -2.87 1.71 -12.39
CA ALA A 68 -4.30 1.42 -12.39
C ALA A 68 -4.91 1.69 -13.76
N TYR A 69 -5.74 0.77 -14.21
CA TYR A 69 -6.51 0.91 -15.44
C TYR A 69 -8.00 0.75 -15.16
N SER A 70 -8.80 1.74 -15.56
CA SER A 70 -10.25 1.74 -15.44
C SER A 70 -10.91 1.93 -16.80
N ALA A 71 -11.80 1.00 -17.16
CA ALA A 71 -12.55 1.02 -18.40
C ALA A 71 -13.97 0.49 -18.17
N GLY A 72 -14.96 1.38 -18.29
CA GLY A 72 -16.36 1.05 -17.99
C GLY A 72 -16.52 0.58 -16.55
N ASN A 73 -16.95 -0.66 -16.38
CA ASN A 73 -17.21 -1.27 -15.07
C ASN A 73 -16.00 -2.03 -14.49
N LEU A 74 -14.88 -2.09 -15.22
CA LEU A 74 -13.68 -2.83 -14.81
C LEU A 74 -12.61 -1.88 -14.32
N THR A 75 -12.00 -2.20 -13.17
CA THR A 75 -10.75 -1.61 -12.70
C THR A 75 -9.73 -2.71 -12.45
N LEU A 76 -8.54 -2.56 -13.00
CA LEU A 76 -7.36 -3.39 -12.73
C LEU A 76 -6.30 -2.51 -12.10
N ALA A 77 -5.63 -2.99 -11.06
CA ALA A 77 -4.53 -2.27 -10.43
C ALA A 77 -3.41 -3.22 -10.01
N THR A 78 -2.21 -2.69 -9.97
CA THR A 78 -1.04 -3.33 -9.36
C THR A 78 -0.25 -2.29 -8.59
N GLU A 79 0.35 -2.71 -7.50
CA GLU A 79 1.18 -1.90 -6.63
C GLU A 79 2.43 -2.67 -6.23
N PHE A 80 3.52 -1.97 -6.08
CA PHE A 80 4.78 -2.46 -5.54
C PHE A 80 5.29 -1.49 -4.49
N ASP A 81 5.69 -2.02 -3.35
CA ASP A 81 6.32 -1.30 -2.26
C ASP A 81 7.63 -1.97 -1.89
N SER A 82 8.63 -1.17 -1.58
CA SER A 82 9.89 -1.62 -1.00
C SER A 82 10.32 -0.62 0.06
N MET A 83 10.81 -1.13 1.18
CA MET A 83 11.25 -0.32 2.31
C MET A 83 12.47 -0.95 2.95
N ASP A 84 13.51 -0.13 3.09
CA ASP A 84 14.71 -0.47 3.81
C ASP A 84 14.71 0.31 5.13
N ILE A 85 14.71 -0.40 6.25
CA ILE A 85 14.74 0.17 7.60
C ILE A 85 15.93 -0.39 8.34
N LEU A 86 17.03 0.36 8.39
CA LEU A 86 18.26 -0.06 9.03
C LEU A 86 18.81 -1.36 8.39
N SER A 87 18.71 -2.48 9.11
CA SER A 87 19.11 -3.79 8.63
C SER A 87 17.94 -4.66 8.14
N ASP A 88 16.74 -4.12 8.14
CA ASP A 88 15.52 -4.84 7.77
C ASP A 88 15.09 -4.42 6.38
N GLU A 89 14.83 -5.40 5.53
CA GLU A 89 14.33 -5.21 4.17
C GLU A 89 12.88 -5.73 4.09
N TYR A 90 12.03 -4.95 3.48
CA TYR A 90 10.64 -5.30 3.22
C TYR A 90 10.29 -4.96 1.78
N TRP A 91 9.62 -5.88 1.10
CA TRP A 91 8.95 -5.54 -0.14
C TRP A 91 7.60 -6.25 -0.25
N SER A 92 6.70 -5.64 -0.99
CA SER A 92 5.39 -6.22 -1.28
C SER A 92 4.94 -5.91 -2.69
N MET A 93 4.06 -6.77 -3.22
CA MET A 93 3.33 -6.49 -4.43
C MET A 93 1.87 -6.90 -4.31
N MET A 94 1.01 -6.20 -5.03
CA MET A 94 -0.42 -6.43 -5.05
C MET A 94 -0.95 -6.37 -6.49
N PHE A 95 -1.90 -7.26 -6.79
CA PHE A 95 -2.72 -7.22 -7.99
C PHE A 95 -4.20 -7.21 -7.59
N LEU A 96 -4.97 -6.34 -8.21
CA LEU A 96 -6.38 -6.16 -7.92
C LEU A 96 -7.19 -6.13 -9.22
N ALA A 97 -8.33 -6.81 -9.22
CA ALA A 97 -9.36 -6.67 -10.22
C ALA A 97 -10.70 -6.39 -9.53
N ASN A 98 -11.34 -5.30 -9.90
CA ASN A 98 -12.68 -4.94 -9.45
C ASN A 98 -13.62 -4.89 -10.65
N TYR A 99 -14.82 -5.42 -10.49
CA TYR A 99 -15.88 -5.33 -11.49
C TYR A 99 -17.21 -4.91 -10.86
N GLN A 100 -17.80 -3.85 -11.42
CA GLN A 100 -19.11 -3.34 -11.02
C GLN A 100 -20.20 -4.00 -11.85
N PHE A 101 -20.94 -4.94 -11.25
CA PHE A 101 -22.01 -5.70 -11.94
C PHE A 101 -23.26 -4.85 -12.14
N ALA A 102 -23.57 -3.97 -11.15
CA ALA A 102 -24.68 -3.07 -11.14
C ALA A 102 -24.34 -1.80 -10.38
N ASN A 103 -25.15 -0.76 -10.45
CA ASN A 103 -24.92 0.50 -9.72
C ASN A 103 -24.85 0.32 -8.19
N TRP A 104 -25.39 -0.78 -7.68
CA TRP A 104 -25.46 -1.08 -6.25
C TRP A 104 -24.57 -2.24 -5.81
N MET A 105 -23.90 -2.96 -6.75
CA MET A 105 -23.10 -4.15 -6.41
C MET A 105 -21.86 -4.27 -7.30
N GLY A 106 -20.71 -4.49 -6.66
CA GLY A 106 -19.45 -4.87 -7.29
C GLY A 106 -18.76 -6.00 -6.54
N ALA A 107 -17.71 -6.54 -7.14
CA ALA A 107 -16.81 -7.48 -6.48
C ALA A 107 -15.35 -7.15 -6.81
N THR A 108 -14.49 -7.48 -5.86
CA THR A 108 -13.03 -7.34 -5.97
C THR A 108 -12.37 -8.68 -5.68
N ILE A 109 -11.38 -9.01 -6.47
CA ILE A 109 -10.38 -10.03 -6.14
C ILE A 109 -9.03 -9.34 -6.03
N ARG A 110 -8.25 -9.67 -5.00
CA ARG A 110 -6.92 -9.13 -4.73
C ARG A 110 -5.98 -10.26 -4.35
N TYR A 111 -4.81 -10.27 -4.95
CA TYR A 111 -3.68 -11.05 -4.51
C TYR A 111 -2.59 -10.11 -4.04
N SER A 112 -1.98 -10.39 -2.90
CA SER A 112 -0.78 -9.71 -2.42
C SER A 112 0.27 -10.71 -1.97
N HIS A 113 1.52 -10.34 -2.18
CA HIS A 113 2.70 -11.03 -1.69
C HIS A 113 3.54 -10.04 -0.89
N GLU A 114 4.05 -10.48 0.23
CA GLU A 114 4.91 -9.72 1.13
C GLU A 114 6.13 -10.56 1.49
N ASP A 115 7.29 -9.93 1.50
CA ASP A 115 8.55 -10.54 1.92
C ASP A 115 9.23 -9.58 2.91
N TYR A 116 9.60 -10.12 4.05
CA TYR A 116 10.28 -9.41 5.12
C TYR A 116 11.54 -10.17 5.55
N GLU A 117 12.67 -9.49 5.51
CA GLU A 117 13.94 -10.00 5.95
C GLU A 117 14.56 -9.08 7.01
N ALA A 118 14.88 -9.65 8.18
CA ALA A 118 15.53 -8.94 9.29
C ALA A 118 16.57 -9.83 9.96
N MET A 119 17.83 -9.43 9.95
CA MET A 119 18.98 -10.10 10.59
C MET A 119 18.98 -11.64 10.50
N SER A 120 18.11 -12.33 11.24
CA SER A 120 18.01 -13.80 11.32
C SER A 120 16.58 -14.32 11.17
N VAL A 121 15.65 -13.46 10.79
CA VAL A 121 14.24 -13.80 10.60
C VAL A 121 13.85 -13.43 9.18
N SER A 122 13.34 -14.38 8.42
CA SER A 122 12.63 -14.10 7.17
C SER A 122 11.19 -14.61 7.27
N SER A 123 10.29 -13.91 6.63
CA SER A 123 8.89 -14.26 6.58
C SER A 123 8.32 -13.86 5.22
N GLU A 124 7.71 -14.81 4.52
CA GLU A 124 6.96 -14.55 3.30
C GLU A 124 5.47 -14.79 3.56
N ALA A 125 4.62 -13.97 2.96
CA ALA A 125 3.17 -14.15 3.05
C ALA A 125 2.49 -13.92 1.71
N ASP A 126 1.63 -14.87 1.33
CA ASP A 126 0.75 -14.78 0.19
C ASP A 126 -0.70 -14.66 0.66
N ARG A 127 -1.41 -13.62 0.20
CA ARG A 127 -2.80 -13.39 0.58
C ARG A 127 -3.69 -13.31 -0.66
N LEU A 128 -4.76 -14.10 -0.66
CA LEU A 128 -5.84 -13.99 -1.63
C LEU A 128 -7.10 -13.46 -0.93
N THR A 129 -7.64 -12.36 -1.44
CA THR A 129 -8.82 -11.70 -0.91
C THR A 129 -9.93 -11.66 -1.94
N PHE A 130 -11.15 -11.93 -1.51
CA PHE A 130 -12.38 -11.71 -2.26
C PHE A 130 -13.33 -10.81 -1.48
N ALA A 131 -13.84 -9.75 -2.12
CA ALA A 131 -14.77 -8.82 -1.50
C ALA A 131 -16.00 -8.58 -2.36
N LEU A 132 -17.16 -8.45 -1.69
CA LEU A 132 -18.41 -7.96 -2.27
C LEU A 132 -18.68 -6.56 -1.72
N LEU A 133 -18.98 -5.64 -2.62
CA LEU A 133 -19.18 -4.24 -2.34
C LEU A 133 -20.62 -3.88 -2.68
N PHE A 134 -21.37 -3.36 -1.70
CA PHE A 134 -22.77 -3.00 -1.86
C PHE A 134 -23.00 -1.52 -1.55
N SER A 135 -23.64 -0.82 -2.47
CA SER A 135 -24.22 0.53 -2.24
C SER A 135 -25.69 0.37 -1.88
N ILE A 136 -25.99 0.29 -0.59
CA ILE A 136 -27.35 0.02 -0.08
C ILE A 136 -28.25 1.25 -0.25
N THR A 137 -27.69 2.43 0.05
CA THR A 137 -28.31 3.73 -0.22
C THR A 137 -27.26 4.71 -0.73
N GLU A 138 -27.66 5.94 -1.07
CA GLU A 138 -26.70 7.00 -1.45
C GLU A 138 -25.67 7.32 -0.34
N ASN A 139 -26.02 7.05 0.90
CA ASN A 139 -25.24 7.39 2.07
C ASN A 139 -24.76 6.16 2.87
N PHE A 140 -25.10 4.95 2.44
CA PHE A 140 -24.70 3.73 3.16
C PHE A 140 -24.21 2.66 2.22
N GLY A 141 -22.98 2.22 2.44
CA GLY A 141 -22.33 1.08 1.80
C GLY A 141 -22.09 -0.06 2.78
N LEU A 142 -22.01 -1.28 2.26
CA LEU A 142 -21.63 -2.48 2.99
C LEU A 142 -20.58 -3.23 2.19
N ASN A 143 -19.46 -3.57 2.83
CA ASN A 143 -18.42 -4.42 2.28
C ASN A 143 -18.39 -5.73 3.06
N VAL A 144 -18.26 -6.83 2.34
CA VAL A 144 -18.08 -8.18 2.91
C VAL A 144 -16.82 -8.76 2.28
N GLU A 145 -15.82 -9.08 3.08
CA GLU A 145 -14.53 -9.55 2.62
C GLU A 145 -14.15 -10.86 3.29
N TYR A 146 -13.58 -11.77 2.51
CA TYR A 146 -12.90 -12.97 2.97
C TYR A 146 -11.49 -13.02 2.40
N SER A 147 -10.51 -13.34 3.25
CA SER A 147 -9.12 -13.49 2.88
C SER A 147 -8.56 -14.80 3.41
N THR A 148 -7.71 -15.43 2.63
CA THR A 148 -6.85 -16.53 3.08
C THR A 148 -5.40 -16.10 2.92
N THR A 149 -4.60 -16.36 3.95
CA THR A 149 -3.18 -15.99 4.00
C THR A 149 -2.36 -17.24 4.28
N SER A 150 -1.40 -17.53 3.39
CA SER A 150 -0.37 -18.53 3.61
C SER A 150 0.92 -17.84 4.06
N VAL A 151 1.53 -18.31 5.13
CA VAL A 151 2.72 -17.69 5.74
C VAL A 151 3.84 -18.71 5.82
N ASP A 152 4.96 -18.41 5.17
CA ASP A 152 6.21 -19.14 5.38
C ASP A 152 7.03 -18.43 6.47
N SER A 153 6.83 -18.84 7.71
CA SER A 153 7.48 -18.29 8.88
C SER A 153 7.57 -19.35 9.98
N THR A 154 8.57 -19.24 10.83
CA THR A 154 8.76 -20.14 12.00
C THR A 154 7.78 -19.87 13.14
N SER A 155 7.09 -18.72 13.13
CA SER A 155 6.31 -18.23 14.28
C SER A 155 4.83 -18.06 14.00
N VAL A 156 4.42 -17.91 12.73
CA VAL A 156 3.04 -17.66 12.32
C VAL A 156 2.66 -18.71 11.27
N GLY A 157 1.50 -19.33 11.42
CA GLY A 157 0.95 -20.24 10.41
C GLY A 157 -0.12 -19.57 9.55
N ASP A 158 -0.61 -20.33 8.58
CA ASP A 158 -1.70 -19.91 7.70
C ASP A 158 -2.96 -19.53 8.48
N TYR A 159 -3.70 -18.54 7.99
CA TYR A 159 -4.94 -18.09 8.62
C TYR A 159 -5.94 -17.52 7.61
N ASP A 160 -7.20 -17.55 8.01
CA ASP A 160 -8.33 -16.99 7.27
C ASP A 160 -8.95 -15.82 8.05
N GLU A 161 -9.46 -14.82 7.33
CA GLU A 161 -10.10 -13.66 7.91
C GLU A 161 -11.43 -13.37 7.19
N PHE A 162 -12.40 -12.91 7.96
CA PHE A 162 -13.70 -12.49 7.44
C PHE A 162 -14.06 -11.13 8.05
N TYR A 163 -14.34 -10.15 7.18
CA TYR A 163 -14.69 -8.80 7.56
C TYR A 163 -16.05 -8.39 7.01
N VAL A 164 -16.77 -7.63 7.81
CA VAL A 164 -17.97 -6.90 7.40
C VAL A 164 -17.81 -5.46 7.83
N GLU A 165 -17.86 -4.54 6.87
CA GLU A 165 -17.68 -3.12 7.11
C GLU A 165 -18.89 -2.35 6.61
N GLY A 166 -19.44 -1.46 7.45
CA GLY A 166 -20.48 -0.49 7.09
C GLY A 166 -19.86 0.90 6.89
N LEU A 167 -20.07 1.50 5.74
CA LEU A 167 -19.57 2.83 5.37
C LEU A 167 -20.73 3.82 5.32
N ILE A 168 -20.66 4.90 6.12
CA ILE A 168 -21.68 5.97 6.15
C ILE A 168 -21.03 7.26 5.71
N THR A 169 -21.63 7.92 4.70
CA THR A 169 -21.25 9.27 4.24
C THR A 169 -22.36 10.26 4.61
N TYR A 170 -22.01 11.46 5.09
CA TYR A 170 -22.94 12.51 5.53
C TYR A 170 -22.54 13.88 4.95
#